data_881cf2593a5afbf00d110b80ea234b73
#
_entry.id   881cf2593a5afbf00d110b80ea234b73
#
_cell.length_a   1.000
_cell.length_b   1.000
_cell.length_c   1.000
_cell.angle_alpha   90.00
_cell.angle_beta   90.00
_cell.angle_gamma   90.00
#
_symmetry.space_group_name_H-M   'P 1'
#
loop_
_entity.id
_entity.type
_entity.pdbx_description
1 polymer ?
#
loop_
_entity_poly.entity_id
_entity_poly.type
_entity_poly.pdbx_seq_one_letter_code
_entity_poly.pdbx_strand_id
1 'polypeptide(L)'
;YNPNTNPATIVLNNERALYLLNCGAQPSPTTRRILSYEGVLLKKHLDGGVKKGAFSEAEAQKRWDAWKAERDAKIANKISAVKNASIEAAKTAKAAEAKVNTERAEAIAKKKAEEAAAKAAAEAEAKAAAEAEAAAEAPAEEAAEAPAEA
;
A
#
# COMPACT_ATOMS: atom_id res chain seq x y z
N TYR A 1 2.98 -25.13 -7.39
CA TYR A 1 3.35 -23.92 -8.15
C TYR A 1 2.25 -22.88 -8.02
N ASN A 2 2.60 -21.71 -7.52
CA ASN A 2 1.69 -20.57 -7.42
C ASN A 2 2.26 -19.39 -8.24
N PRO A 3 1.63 -19.04 -9.37
CA PRO A 3 2.08 -17.92 -10.20
C PRO A 3 1.67 -16.55 -9.69
N ASN A 4 0.70 -16.47 -8.74
CA ASN A 4 0.13 -15.20 -8.24
C ASN A 4 1.08 -14.47 -7.26
N THR A 5 2.15 -15.13 -6.82
CA THR A 5 3.18 -14.51 -5.97
C THR A 5 4.32 -13.94 -6.80
N ASN A 6 4.97 -12.87 -6.35
CA ASN A 6 6.14 -12.31 -7.02
C ASN A 6 7.34 -12.28 -6.05
N PRO A 7 8.37 -13.11 -6.28
CA PRO A 7 8.46 -14.16 -7.29
C PRO A 7 7.48 -15.31 -7.07
N ALA A 8 7.20 -16.08 -8.14
CA ALA A 8 6.30 -17.24 -8.07
C ALA A 8 6.80 -18.28 -7.06
N THR A 9 5.90 -18.82 -6.25
CA THR A 9 6.25 -19.81 -5.24
C THR A 9 6.23 -21.21 -5.85
N ILE A 10 7.34 -21.92 -5.70
CA ILE A 10 7.51 -23.30 -6.19
C ILE A 10 7.83 -24.17 -4.98
N VAL A 11 7.01 -25.20 -4.76
CA VAL A 11 7.27 -26.26 -3.79
C VAL A 11 7.41 -27.57 -4.54
N LEU A 12 8.60 -28.14 -4.55
CA LEU A 12 8.94 -29.32 -5.32
C LEU A 12 9.73 -30.30 -4.46
N ASN A 13 9.38 -31.59 -4.57
CA ASN A 13 10.23 -32.66 -4.05
C ASN A 13 11.30 -33.00 -5.11
N ASN A 14 12.49 -32.42 -4.92
CA ASN A 14 13.60 -32.52 -5.87
C ASN A 14 14.09 -33.95 -6.06
N GLU A 15 14.12 -34.76 -4.99
CA GLU A 15 14.58 -36.15 -5.04
C GLU A 15 13.63 -37.01 -5.87
N ARG A 16 12.32 -36.87 -5.62
CA ARG A 16 11.32 -37.61 -6.37
C ARG A 16 11.28 -37.20 -7.84
N ALA A 17 11.41 -35.90 -8.11
CA ALA A 17 11.49 -35.39 -9.48
C ALA A 17 12.73 -35.95 -10.23
N LEU A 18 13.89 -35.96 -9.57
CA LEU A 18 15.13 -36.55 -10.13
C LEU A 18 14.98 -38.03 -10.39
N TYR A 19 14.38 -38.77 -9.46
CA TYR A 19 14.12 -40.20 -9.64
C TYR A 19 13.25 -40.46 -10.87
N LEU A 20 12.11 -39.74 -11.01
CA LEU A 20 11.22 -39.90 -12.16
C LEU A 20 11.92 -39.57 -13.49
N LEU A 21 12.72 -38.51 -13.51
CA LEU A 21 13.54 -38.18 -14.69
C LEU A 21 14.57 -39.27 -15.04
N ASN A 22 15.14 -39.92 -14.04
CA ASN A 22 16.07 -41.03 -14.27
C ASN A 22 15.37 -42.29 -14.76
N CYS A 23 14.11 -42.50 -14.36
CA CYS A 23 13.27 -43.58 -14.91
C CYS A 23 12.77 -43.32 -16.34
N GLY A 24 13.13 -42.17 -16.95
CA GLY A 24 12.76 -41.85 -18.34
C GLY A 24 11.51 -41.01 -18.50
N ALA A 25 10.94 -40.45 -17.40
CA ALA A 25 9.78 -39.55 -17.51
C ALA A 25 10.12 -38.31 -18.35
N GLN A 26 9.23 -37.98 -19.29
CA GLN A 26 9.36 -36.78 -20.12
C GLN A 26 8.49 -35.66 -19.58
N PRO A 27 9.07 -34.59 -19.05
CA PRO A 27 8.31 -33.45 -18.55
C PRO A 27 7.71 -32.63 -19.71
N SER A 28 6.52 -32.08 -19.51
CA SER A 28 5.93 -31.08 -20.41
C SER A 28 6.84 -29.83 -20.49
N PRO A 29 6.70 -28.98 -21.52
CA PRO A 29 7.54 -27.77 -21.64
C PRO A 29 7.48 -26.85 -20.41
N THR A 30 6.33 -26.68 -19.81
CA THR A 30 6.13 -25.88 -18.59
C THR A 30 6.83 -26.51 -17.38
N THR A 31 6.60 -27.81 -17.15
CA THR A 31 7.26 -28.56 -16.07
C THR A 31 8.76 -28.55 -16.24
N ARG A 32 9.27 -28.68 -17.47
CA ARG A 32 10.72 -28.63 -17.75
C ARG A 32 11.32 -27.27 -17.34
N ARG A 33 10.62 -26.14 -17.56
CA ARG A 33 11.06 -24.82 -17.13
C ARG A 33 11.12 -24.73 -15.61
N ILE A 34 10.10 -25.23 -14.89
CA ILE A 34 10.07 -25.28 -13.43
C ILE A 34 11.22 -26.12 -12.89
N LEU A 35 11.45 -27.33 -13.43
CA LEU A 35 12.56 -28.21 -13.05
C LEU A 35 13.93 -27.59 -13.32
N SER A 36 14.07 -26.83 -14.41
CA SER A 36 15.28 -26.08 -14.72
C SER A 36 15.51 -24.97 -13.70
N TYR A 37 14.45 -24.23 -13.36
CA TYR A 37 14.51 -23.16 -12.36
C TYR A 37 14.88 -23.67 -10.96
N GLU A 38 14.40 -24.85 -10.57
CA GLU A 38 14.75 -25.52 -9.30
C GLU A 38 16.11 -26.26 -9.34
N GLY A 39 16.74 -26.36 -10.50
CA GLY A 39 18.07 -26.99 -10.65
C GLY A 39 18.06 -28.51 -10.75
N VAL A 40 16.88 -29.16 -10.79
CA VAL A 40 16.78 -30.63 -10.90
C VAL A 40 17.40 -31.14 -12.20
N LEU A 41 17.23 -30.41 -13.31
CA LEU A 41 17.83 -30.78 -14.59
C LEU A 41 19.35 -30.63 -14.56
N LEU A 42 19.89 -29.63 -13.87
CA LEU A 42 21.32 -29.45 -13.66
C LEU A 42 21.88 -30.60 -12.84
N LYS A 43 21.21 -30.98 -11.74
CA LYS A 43 21.63 -32.12 -10.91
C LYS A 43 21.68 -33.41 -11.73
N LYS A 44 20.62 -33.69 -12.51
CA LYS A 44 20.63 -34.86 -13.43
C LYS A 44 21.80 -34.82 -14.41
N HIS A 45 22.15 -33.64 -14.93
CA HIS A 45 23.28 -33.51 -15.86
C HIS A 45 24.60 -33.78 -15.16
N LEU A 46 24.82 -33.26 -13.95
CA LEU A 46 26.00 -33.49 -13.14
C LEU A 46 26.14 -34.97 -12.75
N ASP A 47 25.06 -35.59 -12.28
CA ASP A 47 25.04 -37.04 -11.96
C ASP A 47 25.37 -37.90 -13.19
N GLY A 48 24.89 -37.45 -14.37
CA GLY A 48 25.25 -38.09 -15.65
C GLY A 48 26.73 -37.93 -15.99
N GLY A 49 27.36 -36.82 -15.64
CA GLY A 49 28.79 -36.57 -15.77
C GLY A 49 29.64 -37.50 -14.87
N VAL A 50 29.21 -37.64 -13.61
CA VAL A 50 29.84 -38.58 -12.65
C VAL A 50 29.77 -40.03 -13.17
N LYS A 51 28.62 -40.48 -13.66
CA LYS A 51 28.44 -41.82 -14.25
C LYS A 51 29.33 -42.05 -15.46
N LYS A 52 29.67 -41.02 -16.22
CA LYS A 52 30.59 -41.08 -17.37
C LYS A 52 32.06 -40.91 -16.99
N GLY A 53 32.38 -40.69 -15.72
CA GLY A 53 33.73 -40.50 -15.23
C GLY A 53 34.37 -39.14 -15.56
N ALA A 54 33.54 -38.12 -15.92
CA ALA A 54 34.06 -36.80 -16.28
C ALA A 54 34.60 -36.02 -15.07
N PHE A 55 34.02 -36.21 -13.88
CA PHE A 55 34.43 -35.57 -12.62
C PHE A 55 33.92 -36.38 -11.43
N SER A 56 34.43 -36.10 -10.22
CA SER A 56 34.05 -36.79 -9.00
C SER A 56 32.68 -36.35 -8.50
N GLU A 57 32.03 -37.17 -7.68
CA GLU A 57 30.74 -36.85 -7.04
C GLU A 57 30.87 -35.61 -6.15
N ALA A 58 31.97 -35.46 -5.40
CA ALA A 58 32.24 -34.27 -4.59
C ALA A 58 32.30 -32.97 -5.41
N GLU A 59 32.89 -33.06 -6.60
CA GLU A 59 32.98 -31.93 -7.53
C GLU A 59 31.61 -31.61 -8.14
N ALA A 60 30.79 -32.61 -8.47
CA ALA A 60 29.42 -32.43 -8.93
C ALA A 60 28.59 -31.73 -7.88
N GLN A 61 28.66 -32.15 -6.62
CA GLN A 61 27.92 -31.55 -5.51
C GLN A 61 28.38 -30.10 -5.29
N LYS A 62 29.67 -29.81 -5.29
CA LYS A 62 30.22 -28.46 -5.16
C LYS A 62 29.68 -27.50 -6.25
N ARG A 63 29.63 -27.96 -7.50
CA ARG A 63 29.11 -27.17 -8.62
C ARG A 63 27.62 -26.92 -8.47
N TRP A 64 26.88 -27.91 -8.00
CA TRP A 64 25.43 -27.74 -7.77
C TRP A 64 25.15 -26.80 -6.62
N ASP A 65 25.86 -26.89 -5.49
CA ASP A 65 25.73 -26.02 -4.33
C ASP A 65 26.08 -24.56 -4.67
N ALA A 66 27.12 -24.33 -5.44
CA ALA A 66 27.50 -23.00 -5.92
C ALA A 66 26.41 -22.38 -6.78
N TRP A 67 25.88 -23.14 -7.73
CA TRP A 67 24.76 -22.67 -8.56
C TRP A 67 23.50 -22.37 -7.73
N LYS A 68 23.18 -23.24 -6.77
CA LYS A 68 22.02 -23.07 -5.88
C LYS A 68 22.16 -21.81 -5.03
N ALA A 69 23.32 -21.57 -4.45
CA ALA A 69 23.59 -20.38 -3.67
C ALA A 69 23.42 -19.09 -4.50
N GLU A 70 23.92 -19.08 -5.74
CA GLU A 70 23.76 -17.95 -6.65
C GLU A 70 22.29 -17.71 -7.01
N ARG A 71 21.54 -18.77 -7.29
CA ARG A 71 20.10 -18.69 -7.56
C ARG A 71 19.32 -18.15 -6.37
N ASP A 72 19.58 -18.69 -5.19
CA ASP A 72 18.87 -18.30 -3.96
C ASP A 72 19.17 -16.84 -3.59
N ALA A 73 20.39 -16.37 -3.82
CA ALA A 73 20.74 -14.96 -3.68
C ALA A 73 19.96 -14.06 -4.66
N LYS A 74 19.83 -14.46 -5.93
CA LYS A 74 19.03 -13.73 -6.92
C LYS A 74 17.54 -13.64 -6.51
N ILE A 75 16.99 -14.73 -5.98
CA ILE A 75 15.61 -14.78 -5.50
C ILE A 75 15.43 -13.87 -4.27
N ALA A 76 16.35 -13.96 -3.29
CA ALA A 76 16.33 -13.12 -2.09
C ALA A 76 16.40 -11.62 -2.44
N ASN A 77 17.30 -11.26 -3.35
CA ASN A 77 17.40 -9.87 -3.85
C ASN A 77 16.11 -9.40 -4.54
N LYS A 78 15.47 -10.26 -5.31
CA LYS A 78 14.19 -9.92 -5.95
C LYS A 78 13.06 -9.75 -4.92
N ILE A 79 12.99 -10.62 -3.92
CA ILE A 79 12.02 -10.50 -2.82
C ILE A 79 12.21 -9.20 -2.05
N SER A 80 13.45 -8.85 -1.71
CA SER A 80 13.75 -7.61 -1.00
C SER A 80 13.42 -6.37 -1.85
N ALA A 81 13.75 -6.39 -3.15
CA ALA A 81 13.40 -5.31 -4.07
C ALA A 81 11.89 -5.10 -4.18
N VAL A 82 11.10 -6.17 -4.31
CA VAL A 82 9.63 -6.09 -4.37
C VAL A 82 9.05 -5.57 -3.06
N LYS A 83 9.57 -6.04 -1.91
CA LYS A 83 9.14 -5.52 -0.59
C LYS A 83 9.46 -4.03 -0.43
N ASN A 84 10.67 -3.63 -0.78
CA ASN A 84 11.08 -2.22 -0.68
C ASN A 84 10.22 -1.34 -1.58
N ALA A 85 9.98 -1.75 -2.83
CA ALA A 85 9.10 -1.03 -3.75
C ALA A 85 7.67 -0.89 -3.21
N SER A 86 7.12 -1.93 -2.58
CA SER A 86 5.79 -1.87 -1.97
C SER A 86 5.74 -0.92 -0.76
N ILE A 87 6.80 -0.90 0.06
CA ILE A 87 6.91 0.01 1.21
C ILE A 87 7.03 1.47 0.74
N GLU A 88 7.83 1.73 -0.29
CA GLU A 88 7.98 3.06 -0.88
C GLU A 88 6.68 3.54 -1.51
N ALA A 89 5.98 2.69 -2.26
CA ALA A 89 4.67 3.00 -2.81
C ALA A 89 3.64 3.33 -1.71
N ALA A 90 3.64 2.58 -0.61
CA ALA A 90 2.78 2.86 0.53
C ALA A 90 3.12 4.17 1.23
N LYS A 91 4.41 4.52 1.36
CA LYS A 91 4.86 5.80 1.93
C LYS A 91 4.45 6.98 1.05
N THR A 92 4.64 6.88 -0.26
CA THR A 92 4.24 7.94 -1.20
C THR A 92 2.72 8.13 -1.23
N ALA A 93 1.95 7.05 -1.20
CA ALA A 93 0.49 7.11 -1.12
C ALA A 93 0.02 7.80 0.17
N LYS A 94 0.59 7.42 1.33
CA LYS A 94 0.28 8.07 2.61
C LYS A 94 0.65 9.56 2.63
N ALA A 95 1.79 9.92 2.06
CA ALA A 95 2.20 11.32 1.97
C ALA A 95 1.28 12.15 1.07
N ALA A 96 0.80 11.57 -0.04
CA ALA A 96 -0.17 12.21 -0.91
C ALA A 96 -1.53 12.36 -0.21
N GLU A 97 -1.98 11.32 0.48
CA GLU A 97 -3.21 11.33 1.26
C GLU A 97 -3.18 12.38 2.39
N ALA A 98 -2.05 12.48 3.10
CA ALA A 98 -1.86 13.48 4.15
C ALA A 98 -2.00 14.91 3.59
N LYS A 99 -1.41 15.20 2.42
CA LYS A 99 -1.55 16.51 1.76
C LYS A 99 -3.01 16.81 1.42
N VAL A 100 -3.71 15.87 0.82
CA VAL A 100 -5.15 16.04 0.48
C VAL A 100 -6.00 16.25 1.74
N ASN A 101 -5.67 15.54 2.83
CA ASN A 101 -6.39 15.69 4.10
C ASN A 101 -6.14 17.06 4.75
N THR A 102 -4.90 17.59 4.70
CA THR A 102 -4.60 18.93 5.20
C THR A 102 -5.32 20.01 4.38
N GLU A 103 -5.31 19.92 3.05
CA GLU A 103 -6.04 20.85 2.17
C GLU A 103 -7.54 20.83 2.43
N ARG A 104 -8.13 19.64 2.63
CA ARG A 104 -9.54 19.49 3.00
C ARG A 104 -9.86 20.09 4.37
N ALA A 105 -8.99 19.85 5.35
CA ALA A 105 -9.16 20.41 6.70
C ALA A 105 -9.12 21.95 6.67
N GLU A 106 -8.20 22.53 5.93
CA GLU A 106 -8.10 23.98 5.75
C GLU A 106 -9.34 24.55 5.03
N ALA A 107 -9.84 23.88 3.99
CA ALA A 107 -11.03 24.28 3.28
C ALA A 107 -12.29 24.23 4.17
N ILE A 108 -12.42 23.20 4.99
CA ILE A 108 -13.50 23.08 5.97
C ILE A 108 -13.37 24.14 7.06
N ALA A 109 -12.18 24.42 7.55
CA ALA A 109 -11.93 25.47 8.55
C ALA A 109 -12.31 26.85 8.01
N LYS A 110 -11.94 27.16 6.76
CA LYS A 110 -12.33 28.42 6.09
C LYS A 110 -13.84 28.54 5.97
N LYS A 111 -14.55 27.54 5.48
CA LYS A 111 -16.01 27.53 5.38
C LYS A 111 -16.68 27.73 6.74
N LYS A 112 -16.23 27.03 7.77
CA LYS A 112 -16.76 27.20 9.13
C LYS A 112 -16.53 28.62 9.69
N ALA A 113 -15.35 29.20 9.40
CA ALA A 113 -15.07 30.57 9.80
C ALA A 113 -15.96 31.60 9.08
N GLU A 114 -16.19 31.40 7.76
CA GLU A 114 -17.09 32.21 6.96
C GLU A 114 -18.55 32.09 7.45
N GLU A 115 -19.01 30.86 7.73
CA GLU A 115 -20.35 30.64 8.29
C GLU A 115 -20.51 31.24 9.70
N ALA A 116 -19.48 31.14 10.54
CA ALA A 116 -19.48 31.75 11.86
C ALA A 116 -19.50 33.29 11.78
N ALA A 117 -18.73 33.87 10.87
CA ALA A 117 -18.71 35.30 10.63
C ALA A 117 -20.06 35.80 10.08
N ALA A 118 -20.66 35.06 9.14
CA ALA A 118 -21.98 35.38 8.61
C ALA A 118 -23.09 35.32 9.69
N LYS A 119 -23.05 34.31 10.57
CA LYS A 119 -23.98 34.22 11.71
C LYS A 119 -23.78 35.35 12.71
N ALA A 120 -22.55 35.69 13.05
CA ALA A 120 -22.25 36.79 13.95
C ALA A 120 -22.70 38.15 13.36
N ALA A 121 -22.53 38.34 12.05
CA ALA A 121 -23.02 39.53 11.36
C ALA A 121 -24.56 39.60 11.37
N ALA A 122 -25.23 38.50 11.10
CA ALA A 122 -26.70 38.44 11.15
C ALA A 122 -27.26 38.65 12.58
N GLU A 123 -26.62 38.14 13.61
CA GLU A 123 -26.99 38.38 15.01
C GLU A 123 -26.73 39.84 15.44
N ALA A 124 -25.67 40.45 14.93
CA ALA A 124 -25.37 41.86 15.18
C ALA A 124 -26.42 42.78 14.49
N GLU A 125 -26.78 42.48 13.24
CA GLU A 125 -27.87 43.20 12.54
C GLU A 125 -29.24 43.04 13.24
N ALA A 126 -29.56 41.83 13.68
CA ALA A 126 -30.81 41.57 14.42
C ALA A 126 -30.85 42.30 15.77
N LYS A 127 -29.71 42.39 16.49
CA LYS A 127 -29.63 43.21 17.73
C LYS A 127 -29.73 44.69 17.47
N ALA A 128 -29.06 45.19 16.44
CA ALA A 128 -29.18 46.60 16.05
C ALA A 128 -30.59 46.99 15.60
N ALA A 129 -31.28 46.11 14.90
CA ALA A 129 -32.69 46.33 14.52
C ALA A 129 -33.62 46.33 15.75
N ALA A 130 -33.41 45.41 16.71
CA ALA A 130 -34.19 45.36 17.95
C ALA A 130 -33.94 46.59 18.87
N GLU A 131 -32.70 47.08 18.94
CA GLU A 131 -32.40 48.33 19.68
C GLU A 131 -32.97 49.57 18.99
N ALA A 132 -32.98 49.60 17.65
CA ALA A 132 -33.61 50.69 16.90
C ALA A 132 -35.13 50.68 17.07
N GLU A 133 -35.79 49.54 17.15
CA GLU A 133 -37.23 49.39 17.39
C GLU A 133 -37.61 49.77 18.83
N ALA A 134 -36.78 49.36 19.82
CA ALA A 134 -36.96 49.78 21.22
C ALA A 134 -36.75 51.30 21.44
N ALA A 135 -35.81 51.90 20.69
CA ALA A 135 -35.60 53.36 20.74
C ALA A 135 -36.76 54.19 20.05
N ALA A 136 -37.45 53.55 19.11
CA ALA A 136 -38.59 54.17 18.43
C ALA A 136 -39.89 54.11 19.28
N GLU A 137 -40.00 53.17 20.21
CA GLU A 137 -41.17 52.96 21.06
C GLU A 137 -41.14 53.79 22.36
N ALA A 138 -39.96 54.31 22.74
CA ALA A 138 -39.75 55.08 23.96
C ALA A 138 -40.37 56.54 24.00
N PRO A 139 -40.74 57.26 22.91
CA PRO A 139 -41.28 58.59 23.00
C PRO A 139 -42.83 58.67 23.08
N ALA A 140 -43.55 57.56 23.09
CA ALA A 140 -45.03 57.58 23.07
C ALA A 140 -45.70 57.52 24.46
N GLU A 141 -45.00 57.22 25.53
CA GLU A 141 -45.58 57.05 26.90
C GLU A 141 -45.37 58.23 27.81
N GLU A 142 -44.62 59.28 27.43
CA GLU A 142 -44.35 60.47 28.23
C GLU A 142 -45.27 61.66 27.90
N ALA A 143 -46.24 61.48 26.99
CA ALA A 143 -47.19 62.58 26.59
C ALA A 143 -48.63 62.44 27.13
N ALA A 144 -48.88 61.50 28.08
CA ALA A 144 -50.23 61.22 28.54
C ALA A 144 -50.51 61.49 30.04
N GLU A 145 -49.64 62.22 30.78
CA GLU A 145 -49.96 62.58 32.17
C GLU A 145 -49.61 64.02 32.50
N ALA A 146 -50.61 64.91 32.22
CA ALA A 146 -50.67 66.25 32.85
C ALA A 146 -52.01 66.41 33.49
N PRO A 147 -52.08 66.70 34.80
CA PRO A 147 -53.38 66.78 35.54
C PRO A 147 -54.10 68.09 35.34
N ALA A 148 -55.39 67.97 35.18
CA ALA A 148 -56.33 69.09 35.33
C ALA A 148 -56.60 69.38 36.83
N GLU A 149 -56.16 70.48 37.31
CA GLU A 149 -56.78 71.14 38.53
C GLU A 149 -56.98 72.61 38.26
N ALA A 150 -58.23 73.02 38.42
CA ALA A 150 -58.83 74.09 39.15
C ALA A 150 -60.15 74.48 38.51
#